data_1f52052aa0fa9fcee03dceab6b8abc1d
#
_entry.id   1f52052aa0fa9fcee03dceab6b8abc1d
#
_cell.length_a   1.000
_cell.length_b   1.000
_cell.length_c   1.000
_cell.angle_alpha   90.00
_cell.angle_beta   90.00
_cell.angle_gamma   90.00
#
_symmetry.space_group_name_H-M   'P 1'
#
loop_
_entity.id
_entity.type
_entity.pdbx_description
1 polymer ?
#
loop_
_entity_poly.entity_id
_entity_poly.type
_entity_poly.pdbx_seq_one_letter_code
_entity_poly.pdbx_strand_id
1 'polypeptide(L)'
;MAIMKHAEKKAGTLIEALPYIQEFYGKTIVVKYGGNAMINEDLKHKVMEDVSLLKYVGIRPVIVHGGGPDITSFLKKVGKQSDFVSGLRVTDEETVEIAEMVLDGKVNSDIVNMLNCRGVKAVGLSGKDAGLIKASKKMATVYDEAGNTEKVDIGYVGQVESVDTKILQDLLDNGYLPVVAPIGVGEDGESYNINADYVAAEIAGALHAEKLLLLTDIEGVYKDFNDKDSFISSLTVAEAKEYIKDGIISGGMIPKIEACLKSIECGTNKVHIIDGRQPHSIILELLTNSGIGTQVLK
;
A
#
# COMPACT_ATOMS: atom_id res chain seq x y z
N MET A 1 34.58 11.63 26.30
CA MET A 1 34.80 12.01 24.89
C MET A 1 34.00 11.11 23.90
N ALA A 2 34.09 9.78 23.92
CA ALA A 2 33.36 8.91 23.00
C ALA A 2 31.84 9.02 23.11
N ILE A 3 31.29 9.10 24.34
CA ILE A 3 29.82 9.23 24.56
C ILE A 3 29.28 10.55 23.99
N MET A 4 30.03 11.67 24.18
CA MET A 4 29.61 12.96 23.61
C MET A 4 29.62 12.97 22.07
N LYS A 5 30.66 12.44 21.43
CA LYS A 5 30.70 12.30 19.98
C LYS A 5 29.56 11.47 19.43
N HIS A 6 29.13 10.40 20.13
CA HIS A 6 27.98 9.59 19.74
C HIS A 6 26.67 10.34 19.92
N ALA A 7 26.51 11.12 20.99
CA ALA A 7 25.34 11.97 21.18
C ALA A 7 25.25 13.09 20.14
N GLU A 8 26.37 13.75 19.83
CA GLU A 8 26.44 14.77 18.76
C GLU A 8 26.03 14.19 17.40
N LYS A 9 26.50 12.99 17.04
CA LYS A 9 26.11 12.30 15.80
C LYS A 9 24.60 12.03 15.77
N LYS A 10 24.01 11.56 16.86
CA LYS A 10 22.55 11.35 16.95
C LYS A 10 21.76 12.66 16.78
N ALA A 11 22.21 13.72 17.43
CA ALA A 11 21.62 15.05 17.30
C ALA A 11 21.72 15.56 15.86
N GLY A 12 22.87 15.38 15.20
CA GLY A 12 23.06 15.69 13.78
C GLY A 12 22.06 14.99 12.89
N THR A 13 21.89 13.67 13.05
CA THR A 13 20.92 12.89 12.26
C THR A 13 19.48 13.41 12.42
N LEU A 14 19.08 13.83 13.64
CA LEU A 14 17.75 14.41 13.85
C LEU A 14 17.59 15.76 13.15
N ILE A 15 18.64 16.58 13.14
CA ILE A 15 18.62 17.87 12.45
C ILE A 15 18.62 17.70 10.92
N GLU A 16 19.30 16.68 10.39
CA GLU A 16 19.28 16.35 8.96
C GLU A 16 17.86 15.99 8.46
N ALA A 17 17.01 15.44 9.31
CA ALA A 17 15.62 15.13 8.97
C ALA A 17 14.70 16.37 8.96
N LEU A 18 15.11 17.50 9.58
CA LEU A 18 14.26 18.68 9.77
C LEU A 18 13.68 19.27 8.47
N PRO A 19 14.43 19.44 7.38
CA PRO A 19 13.88 19.97 6.13
C PRO A 19 12.74 19.10 5.56
N TYR A 20 12.87 17.79 5.64
CA TYR A 20 11.85 16.84 5.18
C TYR A 20 10.61 16.87 6.09
N ILE A 21 10.80 16.96 7.41
CA ILE A 21 9.69 17.13 8.35
C ILE A 21 8.92 18.41 8.03
N GLN A 22 9.61 19.52 7.75
CA GLN A 22 9.00 20.80 7.36
C GLN A 22 8.24 20.69 6.04
N GLU A 23 8.81 19.99 5.03
CA GLU A 23 8.18 19.76 3.74
C GLU A 23 6.87 18.98 3.85
N PHE A 24 6.85 17.94 4.70
CA PHE A 24 5.71 17.04 4.81
C PHE A 24 4.76 17.36 5.97
N TYR A 25 5.05 18.37 6.78
CA TYR A 25 4.18 18.79 7.87
C TYR A 25 2.78 19.14 7.35
N GLY A 26 1.75 18.54 7.95
CA GLY A 26 0.35 18.71 7.55
C GLY A 26 -0.05 18.02 6.23
N LYS A 27 0.91 17.42 5.51
CA LYS A 27 0.63 16.71 4.25
C LYS A 27 0.09 15.31 4.50
N THR A 28 -0.81 14.86 3.63
CA THR A 28 -1.32 13.48 3.66
C THR A 28 -0.36 12.57 2.89
N ILE A 29 0.03 11.47 3.53
CA ILE A 29 0.83 10.40 2.93
C ILE A 29 0.08 9.09 3.11
N VAL A 30 -0.19 8.40 2.00
CA VAL A 30 -0.81 7.08 2.02
C VAL A 30 0.28 6.01 2.02
N VAL A 31 0.18 5.06 2.93
CA VAL A 31 1.10 3.94 3.05
C VAL A 31 0.34 2.65 2.77
N LYS A 32 0.65 2.01 1.64
CA LYS A 32 0.18 0.66 1.40
C LYS A 32 1.08 -0.31 2.14
N TYR A 33 0.53 -0.99 3.12
CA TYR A 33 1.22 -1.96 3.97
C TYR A 33 0.87 -3.38 3.56
N GLY A 34 1.88 -4.18 3.17
CA GLY A 34 1.66 -5.54 2.66
C GLY A 34 2.96 -6.33 2.51
N GLY A 35 2.87 -7.52 1.91
CA GLY A 35 4.01 -8.39 1.64
C GLY A 35 4.68 -8.94 2.91
N ASN A 36 5.97 -9.21 2.84
CA ASN A 36 6.77 -9.77 3.94
C ASN A 36 6.77 -8.88 5.19
N ALA A 37 6.59 -7.56 5.03
CA ALA A 37 6.45 -6.63 6.16
C ALA A 37 5.26 -6.97 7.07
N MET A 38 4.27 -7.71 6.57
CA MET A 38 3.12 -8.19 7.36
C MET A 38 3.33 -9.57 7.98
N ILE A 39 4.32 -10.32 7.53
CA ILE A 39 4.55 -11.72 7.97
C ILE A 39 5.61 -11.75 9.07
N ASN A 40 6.66 -10.95 8.93
CA ASN A 40 7.76 -10.88 9.88
C ASN A 40 7.42 -9.94 11.04
N GLU A 41 7.39 -10.46 12.27
CA GLU A 41 7.00 -9.69 13.47
C GLU A 41 7.92 -8.49 13.73
N ASP A 42 9.23 -8.62 13.53
CA ASP A 42 10.17 -7.50 13.71
C ASP A 42 9.90 -6.39 12.69
N LEU A 43 9.64 -6.74 11.43
CA LEU A 43 9.31 -5.77 10.39
C LEU A 43 7.96 -5.09 10.63
N LYS A 44 6.94 -5.83 11.12
CA LYS A 44 5.67 -5.23 11.55
C LYS A 44 5.91 -4.12 12.57
N HIS A 45 6.70 -4.42 13.61
CA HIS A 45 7.03 -3.43 14.63
C HIS A 45 7.75 -2.21 14.05
N LYS A 46 8.71 -2.41 13.13
CA LYS A 46 9.45 -1.32 12.48
C LYS A 46 8.55 -0.42 11.63
N VAL A 47 7.66 -0.99 10.83
CA VAL A 47 6.68 -0.21 10.05
C VAL A 47 5.77 0.61 10.98
N MET A 48 5.28 0.02 12.09
CA MET A 48 4.43 0.75 13.03
C MET A 48 5.19 1.84 13.79
N GLU A 49 6.49 1.64 14.07
CA GLU A 49 7.37 2.69 14.61
C GLU A 49 7.50 3.85 13.63
N ASP A 50 7.77 3.56 12.36
CA ASP A 50 7.91 4.55 11.29
C ASP A 50 6.63 5.38 11.14
N VAL A 51 5.48 4.72 10.96
CA VAL A 51 4.18 5.40 10.81
C VAL A 51 3.85 6.23 12.05
N SER A 52 4.18 5.73 13.26
CA SER A 52 4.00 6.49 14.49
C SER A 52 4.85 7.76 14.49
N LEU A 53 6.12 7.67 14.08
CA LEU A 53 6.99 8.83 13.94
C LEU A 53 6.40 9.86 12.97
N LEU A 54 5.96 9.42 11.79
CA LEU A 54 5.31 10.32 10.82
C LEU A 54 4.15 11.09 11.47
N LYS A 55 3.28 10.39 12.21
CA LYS A 55 2.15 11.01 12.91
C LYS A 55 2.59 12.04 13.94
N TYR A 56 3.61 11.72 14.76
CA TYR A 56 4.09 12.61 15.82
C TYR A 56 4.85 13.84 15.30
N VAL A 57 5.49 13.76 14.13
CA VAL A 57 6.13 14.93 13.50
C VAL A 57 5.15 15.78 12.69
N GLY A 58 3.84 15.48 12.74
CA GLY A 58 2.80 16.32 12.15
C GLY A 58 2.43 15.94 10.71
N ILE A 59 2.93 14.85 10.17
CA ILE A 59 2.46 14.27 8.91
C ILE A 59 1.10 13.61 9.16
N ARG A 60 0.26 13.50 8.11
CA ARG A 60 -1.09 12.91 8.15
C ARG A 60 -1.11 11.54 7.44
N PRO A 61 -0.63 10.45 8.08
CA PRO A 61 -0.58 9.14 7.44
C PRO A 61 -1.96 8.49 7.38
N VAL A 62 -2.22 7.78 6.27
CA VAL A 62 -3.32 6.83 6.06
C VAL A 62 -2.70 5.49 5.71
N ILE A 63 -3.10 4.42 6.39
CA ILE A 63 -2.66 3.07 6.04
C ILE A 63 -3.74 2.39 5.22
N VAL A 64 -3.35 1.75 4.12
CA VAL A 64 -4.14 0.75 3.40
C VAL A 64 -3.39 -0.57 3.48
N HIS A 65 -3.99 -1.57 4.12
CA HIS A 65 -3.28 -2.82 4.34
C HIS A 65 -3.69 -3.94 3.39
N GLY A 66 -2.80 -4.89 3.16
CA GLY A 66 -3.12 -6.18 2.54
C GLY A 66 -3.55 -7.21 3.59
N GLY A 67 -3.45 -8.49 3.24
CA GLY A 67 -3.76 -9.60 4.15
C GLY A 67 -3.93 -10.94 3.42
N GLY A 68 -3.44 -11.02 2.18
CA GLY A 68 -3.53 -12.26 1.39
C GLY A 68 -3.02 -13.52 2.09
N PRO A 69 -1.87 -13.50 2.77
CA PRO A 69 -1.38 -14.63 3.56
C PRO A 69 -2.30 -15.02 4.71
N ASP A 70 -2.89 -14.03 5.41
CA ASP A 70 -3.84 -14.28 6.51
C ASP A 70 -5.13 -14.92 6.00
N ILE A 71 -5.67 -14.43 4.87
CA ILE A 71 -6.84 -15.04 4.21
C ILE A 71 -6.51 -16.49 3.83
N THR A 72 -5.37 -16.75 3.18
CA THR A 72 -4.96 -18.11 2.79
C THR A 72 -4.82 -19.02 4.00
N SER A 73 -4.20 -18.53 5.08
CA SER A 73 -4.05 -19.27 6.33
C SER A 73 -5.41 -19.62 6.96
N PHE A 74 -6.35 -18.69 6.92
CA PHE A 74 -7.68 -18.92 7.50
C PHE A 74 -8.53 -19.85 6.64
N LEU A 75 -8.54 -19.69 5.32
CA LEU A 75 -9.21 -20.63 4.40
C LEU A 75 -8.71 -22.07 4.61
N LYS A 76 -7.41 -22.27 4.75
CA LYS A 76 -6.84 -23.58 5.06
C LYS A 76 -7.34 -24.14 6.39
N LYS A 77 -7.54 -23.32 7.44
CA LYS A 77 -8.08 -23.77 8.74
C LYS A 77 -9.51 -24.26 8.65
N VAL A 78 -10.32 -23.69 7.75
CA VAL A 78 -11.70 -24.13 7.50
C VAL A 78 -11.80 -25.18 6.40
N GLY A 79 -10.68 -25.70 5.92
CA GLY A 79 -10.63 -26.79 4.93
C GLY A 79 -10.81 -26.35 3.48
N LYS A 80 -10.72 -25.05 3.19
CA LYS A 80 -10.89 -24.48 1.85
C LYS A 80 -9.55 -24.14 1.20
N GLN A 81 -9.42 -24.41 -0.10
CA GLN A 81 -8.23 -24.04 -0.89
C GLN A 81 -8.40 -22.67 -1.50
N SER A 82 -7.28 -22.01 -1.77
CA SER A 82 -7.23 -20.73 -2.46
C SER A 82 -6.68 -20.93 -3.87
N ASP A 83 -7.47 -20.61 -4.88
CA ASP A 83 -7.05 -20.59 -6.26
C ASP A 83 -6.76 -19.15 -6.71
N PHE A 84 -5.85 -19.01 -7.69
CA PHE A 84 -5.45 -17.72 -8.21
C PHE A 84 -5.47 -17.74 -9.73
N VAL A 85 -5.97 -16.67 -10.34
CA VAL A 85 -5.95 -16.43 -11.78
C VAL A 85 -5.31 -15.07 -12.04
N SER A 86 -4.24 -15.03 -12.81
CA SER A 86 -3.47 -13.82 -13.10
C SER A 86 -3.08 -13.02 -11.83
N GLY A 87 -2.74 -13.73 -10.73
CA GLY A 87 -2.36 -13.13 -9.46
C GLY A 87 -3.53 -12.61 -8.61
N LEU A 88 -4.76 -12.73 -9.08
CA LEU A 88 -5.98 -12.41 -8.33
C LEU A 88 -6.57 -13.68 -7.72
N ARG A 89 -7.02 -13.60 -6.45
CA ARG A 89 -7.65 -14.73 -5.77
C ARG A 89 -9.04 -14.98 -6.36
N VAL A 90 -9.30 -16.21 -6.80
CA VAL A 90 -10.68 -16.63 -7.10
C VAL A 90 -11.47 -16.57 -5.80
N THR A 91 -12.56 -15.80 -5.80
CA THR A 91 -13.25 -15.40 -4.58
C THR A 91 -14.75 -15.68 -4.75
N ASP A 92 -15.18 -16.88 -4.39
CA ASP A 92 -16.60 -17.21 -4.29
C ASP A 92 -17.26 -16.54 -3.07
N GLU A 93 -18.55 -16.72 -2.88
CA GLU A 93 -19.35 -16.10 -1.82
C GLU A 93 -18.78 -16.39 -0.42
N GLU A 94 -18.48 -17.64 -0.10
CA GLU A 94 -17.87 -18.01 1.19
C GLU A 94 -16.46 -17.42 1.35
N THR A 95 -15.69 -17.35 0.25
CA THR A 95 -14.33 -16.78 0.29
C THR A 95 -14.35 -15.27 0.51
N VAL A 96 -15.33 -14.52 -0.04
CA VAL A 96 -15.42 -13.08 0.23
C VAL A 96 -15.83 -12.80 1.66
N GLU A 97 -16.76 -13.59 2.24
CA GLU A 97 -17.12 -13.48 3.66
C GLU A 97 -15.89 -13.70 4.56
N ILE A 98 -15.13 -14.75 4.30
CA ILE A 98 -13.90 -15.05 5.05
C ILE A 98 -12.86 -13.95 4.85
N ALA A 99 -12.69 -13.44 3.64
CA ALA A 99 -11.77 -12.35 3.36
C ALA A 99 -12.14 -11.07 4.14
N GLU A 100 -13.42 -10.70 4.15
CA GLU A 100 -13.93 -9.58 4.92
C GLU A 100 -13.68 -9.78 6.44
N MET A 101 -14.06 -10.93 7.01
CA MET A 101 -13.81 -11.25 8.44
C MET A 101 -12.32 -11.16 8.79
N VAL A 102 -11.45 -11.66 7.93
CA VAL A 102 -10.00 -11.67 8.18
C VAL A 102 -9.41 -10.30 8.03
N LEU A 103 -9.75 -9.57 6.97
CA LEU A 103 -9.18 -8.25 6.70
C LEU A 103 -9.68 -7.22 7.72
N ASP A 104 -11.00 -7.11 7.90
CA ASP A 104 -11.60 -6.11 8.79
C ASP A 104 -11.43 -6.50 10.26
N GLY A 105 -11.72 -7.76 10.62
CA GLY A 105 -11.73 -8.21 12.00
C GLY A 105 -10.35 -8.50 12.56
N LYS A 106 -9.48 -9.24 11.84
CA LYS A 106 -8.18 -9.66 12.35
C LYS A 106 -7.06 -8.68 11.97
N VAL A 107 -6.80 -8.52 10.69
CA VAL A 107 -5.61 -7.79 10.21
C VAL A 107 -5.70 -6.31 10.56
N ASN A 108 -6.83 -5.68 10.26
CA ASN A 108 -7.08 -4.28 10.57
C ASN A 108 -6.98 -4.01 12.08
N SER A 109 -7.65 -4.82 12.90
CA SER A 109 -7.63 -4.68 14.36
C SER A 109 -6.24 -4.85 14.95
N ASP A 110 -5.43 -5.78 14.43
CA ASP A 110 -4.05 -5.98 14.87
C ASP A 110 -3.18 -4.74 14.60
N ILE A 111 -3.29 -4.15 13.40
CA ILE A 111 -2.57 -2.93 13.03
C ILE A 111 -2.99 -1.75 13.92
N VAL A 112 -4.30 -1.55 14.08
CA VAL A 112 -4.86 -0.50 14.94
C VAL A 112 -4.36 -0.64 16.37
N ASN A 113 -4.39 -1.86 16.92
CA ASN A 113 -3.89 -2.12 18.27
C ASN A 113 -2.38 -1.80 18.41
N MET A 114 -1.56 -2.23 17.44
CA MET A 114 -0.12 -1.94 17.45
C MET A 114 0.18 -0.44 17.45
N LEU A 115 -0.58 0.35 16.72
CA LEU A 115 -0.45 1.82 16.68
C LEU A 115 -0.94 2.46 17.99
N ASN A 116 -2.10 2.02 18.51
CA ASN A 116 -2.66 2.52 19.76
C ASN A 116 -1.74 2.22 20.96
N CYS A 117 -1.08 1.07 21.00
CA CYS A 117 -0.05 0.74 22.00
C CYS A 117 1.17 1.68 21.95
N ARG A 118 1.37 2.40 20.83
CA ARG A 118 2.42 3.45 20.67
C ARG A 118 1.91 4.86 20.92
N GLY A 119 0.66 4.99 21.40
CA GLY A 119 0.02 6.28 21.70
C GLY A 119 -0.56 6.99 20.49
N VAL A 120 -0.54 6.39 19.31
CA VAL A 120 -1.19 6.91 18.11
C VAL A 120 -2.68 6.59 18.17
N LYS A 121 -3.54 7.59 17.96
CA LYS A 121 -5.00 7.39 17.90
C LYS A 121 -5.38 6.82 16.51
N ALA A 122 -5.22 5.51 16.32
CA ALA A 122 -5.59 4.84 15.09
C ALA A 122 -7.04 4.36 15.11
N VAL A 123 -7.71 4.42 13.95
CA VAL A 123 -9.09 3.96 13.72
C VAL A 123 -9.11 3.04 12.52
N GLY A 124 -9.63 1.82 12.69
CA GLY A 124 -9.85 0.86 11.63
C GLY A 124 -11.14 1.14 10.87
N LEU A 125 -11.09 0.99 9.56
CA LEU A 125 -12.21 1.13 8.64
C LEU A 125 -12.21 -0.02 7.63
N SER A 126 -13.38 -0.58 7.37
CA SER A 126 -13.64 -1.27 6.11
C SER A 126 -13.84 -0.25 4.99
N GLY A 127 -13.49 -0.59 3.75
CA GLY A 127 -13.89 0.25 2.62
C GLY A 127 -15.41 0.39 2.45
N LYS A 128 -16.20 -0.45 3.13
CA LYS A 128 -17.68 -0.36 3.19
C LYS A 128 -18.17 0.75 4.11
N ASP A 129 -17.38 1.12 5.15
CA ASP A 129 -17.78 2.10 6.16
C ASP A 129 -18.01 3.47 5.53
N ALA A 130 -19.14 4.09 5.86
CA ALA A 130 -19.57 5.37 5.30
C ALA A 130 -19.59 5.42 3.74
N GLY A 131 -19.64 4.25 3.05
CA GLY A 131 -19.56 4.18 1.60
C GLY A 131 -18.20 4.62 1.05
N LEU A 132 -17.13 4.44 1.82
CA LEU A 132 -15.77 4.89 1.48
C LEU A 132 -15.30 4.38 0.12
N ILE A 133 -15.52 3.09 -0.20
CA ILE A 133 -15.10 2.47 -1.46
C ILE A 133 -16.28 1.84 -2.16
N LYS A 134 -16.77 2.48 -3.23
CA LYS A 134 -17.69 1.84 -4.16
C LYS A 134 -16.92 1.01 -5.16
N ALA A 135 -17.40 -0.20 -5.41
CA ALA A 135 -16.73 -1.17 -6.24
C ALA A 135 -17.70 -1.84 -7.24
N SER A 136 -17.14 -2.37 -8.31
CA SER A 136 -17.83 -3.25 -9.23
C SER A 136 -17.04 -4.53 -9.44
N LYS A 137 -17.67 -5.56 -10.01
CA LYS A 137 -17.03 -6.85 -10.30
C LYS A 137 -15.86 -6.66 -11.28
N LYS A 138 -14.72 -7.22 -10.95
CA LYS A 138 -13.53 -7.28 -11.81
C LYS A 138 -13.40 -8.67 -12.44
N MET A 139 -13.32 -8.73 -13.77
CA MET A 139 -12.95 -9.94 -14.50
C MET A 139 -11.43 -10.08 -14.58
N ALA A 140 -10.91 -11.29 -14.40
CA ALA A 140 -9.50 -11.56 -14.67
C ALA A 140 -9.23 -11.62 -16.16
N THR A 141 -8.08 -11.11 -16.61
CA THR A 141 -7.61 -11.28 -17.99
C THR A 141 -6.59 -12.40 -18.04
N VAL A 142 -6.85 -13.39 -18.86
CA VAL A 142 -5.95 -14.53 -19.10
C VAL A 142 -5.46 -14.45 -20.55
N TYR A 143 -4.22 -14.83 -20.78
CA TYR A 143 -3.62 -14.89 -22.12
C TYR A 143 -3.51 -16.36 -22.54
N ASP A 144 -3.97 -16.69 -23.74
CA ASP A 144 -3.73 -18.01 -24.33
C ASP A 144 -2.30 -18.12 -24.92
N GLU A 145 -1.93 -19.32 -25.38
CA GLU A 145 -0.61 -19.57 -26.00
C GLU A 145 -0.38 -18.75 -27.29
N ALA A 146 -1.45 -18.26 -27.92
CA ALA A 146 -1.40 -17.43 -29.12
C ALA A 146 -1.37 -15.91 -28.78
N GLY A 147 -1.44 -15.55 -27.50
CA GLY A 147 -1.45 -14.16 -27.03
C GLY A 147 -2.83 -13.49 -27.09
N ASN A 148 -3.92 -14.24 -27.36
CA ASN A 148 -5.26 -13.68 -27.26
C ASN A 148 -5.68 -13.52 -25.80
N THR A 149 -6.53 -12.53 -25.53
CA THR A 149 -7.03 -12.25 -24.18
C THR A 149 -8.41 -12.83 -23.99
N GLU A 150 -8.62 -13.53 -22.88
CA GLU A 150 -9.93 -13.98 -22.41
C GLU A 150 -10.24 -13.35 -21.04
N LYS A 151 -11.50 -12.96 -20.84
CA LYS A 151 -11.98 -12.49 -19.53
C LYS A 151 -12.65 -13.63 -18.78
N VAL A 152 -12.14 -13.94 -17.60
CA VAL A 152 -12.61 -15.01 -16.72
C VAL A 152 -13.27 -14.40 -15.49
N ASP A 153 -14.48 -14.89 -15.16
CA ASP A 153 -15.15 -14.53 -13.92
C ASP A 153 -14.44 -15.22 -12.72
N ILE A 154 -13.96 -14.43 -11.80
CA ILE A 154 -13.27 -14.88 -10.60
C ILE A 154 -14.06 -14.60 -9.31
N GLY A 155 -15.36 -14.37 -9.45
CA GLY A 155 -16.31 -14.18 -8.35
C GLY A 155 -16.31 -12.76 -7.79
N TYR A 156 -16.27 -12.64 -6.46
CA TYR A 156 -16.38 -11.38 -5.72
C TYR A 156 -15.03 -10.65 -5.61
N VAL A 157 -14.33 -10.52 -6.71
CA VAL A 157 -13.15 -9.67 -6.85
C VAL A 157 -13.60 -8.34 -7.43
N GLY A 158 -13.19 -7.25 -6.79
CA GLY A 158 -13.64 -5.90 -7.17
C GLY A 158 -12.57 -5.06 -7.85
N GLN A 159 -13.06 -4.06 -8.56
CA GLN A 159 -12.34 -2.85 -8.95
C GLN A 159 -13.01 -1.65 -8.31
N VAL A 160 -12.21 -0.65 -7.95
CA VAL A 160 -12.73 0.60 -7.35
C VAL A 160 -13.39 1.43 -8.43
N GLU A 161 -14.63 1.84 -8.19
CA GLU A 161 -15.39 2.78 -9.05
C GLU A 161 -15.25 4.22 -8.55
N SER A 162 -15.34 4.41 -7.23
CA SER A 162 -15.15 5.71 -6.61
C SER A 162 -14.78 5.58 -5.14
N VAL A 163 -14.13 6.62 -4.61
CA VAL A 163 -13.76 6.75 -3.19
C VAL A 163 -14.40 8.03 -2.62
N ASP A 164 -15.23 7.89 -1.60
CA ASP A 164 -15.71 9.03 -0.80
C ASP A 164 -14.75 9.27 0.37
N THR A 165 -13.91 10.28 0.23
CA THR A 165 -12.87 10.58 1.22
C THR A 165 -13.36 11.28 2.48
N LYS A 166 -14.65 11.60 2.59
CA LYS A 166 -15.20 12.41 3.68
C LYS A 166 -14.83 11.89 5.06
N ILE A 167 -15.04 10.59 5.29
CA ILE A 167 -14.71 9.97 6.59
C ILE A 167 -13.20 10.01 6.88
N LEU A 168 -12.35 9.81 5.86
CA LEU A 168 -10.90 9.88 6.03
C LEU A 168 -10.44 11.29 6.39
N GLN A 169 -10.97 12.32 5.71
CA GLN A 169 -10.68 13.72 5.99
C GLN A 169 -11.09 14.10 7.39
N ASP A 170 -12.33 13.74 7.80
CA ASP A 170 -12.85 14.02 9.14
C ASP A 170 -11.98 13.38 10.24
N LEU A 171 -11.52 12.14 10.04
CA LEU A 171 -10.62 11.46 10.98
C LEU A 171 -9.24 12.14 11.03
N LEU A 172 -8.66 12.46 9.87
CA LEU A 172 -7.36 13.14 9.79
C LEU A 172 -7.39 14.52 10.44
N ASP A 173 -8.45 15.29 10.24
CA ASP A 173 -8.63 16.64 10.79
C ASP A 173 -8.83 16.61 12.32
N ASN A 174 -9.41 15.54 12.84
CA ASN A 174 -9.54 15.31 14.28
C ASN A 174 -8.34 14.57 14.92
N GLY A 175 -7.23 14.44 14.19
CA GLY A 175 -5.97 13.91 14.70
C GLY A 175 -5.90 12.39 14.78
N TYR A 176 -6.86 11.66 14.21
CA TYR A 176 -6.81 10.20 14.09
C TYR A 176 -5.92 9.76 12.93
N LEU A 177 -5.56 8.48 12.93
CA LEU A 177 -4.86 7.79 11.85
C LEU A 177 -5.79 6.70 11.29
N PRO A 178 -6.33 6.87 10.08
CA PRO A 178 -7.15 5.85 9.44
C PRO A 178 -6.33 4.63 9.00
N VAL A 179 -6.85 3.43 9.25
CA VAL A 179 -6.33 2.15 8.76
C VAL A 179 -7.44 1.48 7.96
N VAL A 180 -7.26 1.34 6.65
CA VAL A 180 -8.31 0.91 5.72
C VAL A 180 -8.06 -0.51 5.24
N ALA A 181 -9.05 -1.38 5.38
CA ALA A 181 -9.08 -2.69 4.76
C ALA A 181 -9.61 -2.61 3.32
N PRO A 182 -9.06 -3.40 2.38
CA PRO A 182 -9.38 -3.30 0.96
C PRO A 182 -10.63 -4.12 0.58
N ILE A 183 -11.74 -3.85 1.28
CA ILE A 183 -13.06 -4.38 0.97
C ILE A 183 -13.91 -3.24 0.42
N GLY A 184 -14.51 -3.44 -0.75
CA GLY A 184 -15.43 -2.47 -1.35
C GLY A 184 -16.87 -2.94 -1.31
N VAL A 185 -17.81 -2.03 -1.53
CA VAL A 185 -19.25 -2.32 -1.61
C VAL A 185 -19.77 -2.08 -3.02
N GLY A 186 -20.50 -3.04 -3.54
CA GLY A 186 -21.23 -2.94 -4.81
C GLY A 186 -22.56 -2.20 -4.68
N GLU A 187 -23.23 -2.06 -5.81
CA GLU A 187 -24.48 -1.29 -5.90
C GLU A 187 -25.62 -1.93 -5.10
N ASP A 188 -25.66 -3.27 -5.07
CA ASP A 188 -26.66 -4.05 -4.31
C ASP A 188 -26.22 -4.40 -2.88
N GLY A 189 -25.10 -3.83 -2.41
CA GLY A 189 -24.58 -4.01 -1.06
C GLY A 189 -23.65 -5.21 -0.91
N GLU A 190 -23.33 -5.92 -1.98
CA GLU A 190 -22.39 -7.03 -2.00
C GLU A 190 -20.95 -6.59 -1.70
N SER A 191 -20.20 -7.46 -1.02
CA SER A 191 -18.79 -7.20 -0.70
C SER A 191 -17.88 -7.64 -1.84
N TYR A 192 -16.85 -6.84 -2.11
CA TYR A 192 -15.78 -7.18 -3.04
C TYR A 192 -14.43 -7.15 -2.34
N ASN A 193 -13.66 -8.24 -2.51
CA ASN A 193 -12.25 -8.29 -2.17
C ASN A 193 -11.44 -7.59 -3.25
N ILE A 194 -10.71 -6.53 -2.89
CA ILE A 194 -9.96 -5.70 -3.85
C ILE A 194 -8.47 -5.78 -3.56
N ASN A 195 -7.65 -5.73 -4.60
CA ASN A 195 -6.20 -5.64 -4.43
C ASN A 195 -5.83 -4.34 -3.71
N ALA A 196 -5.08 -4.46 -2.61
CA ALA A 196 -4.72 -3.34 -1.75
C ALA A 196 -3.83 -2.28 -2.43
N ASP A 197 -3.05 -2.64 -3.47
CA ASP A 197 -2.25 -1.67 -4.23
C ASP A 197 -3.17 -0.71 -5.00
N TYR A 198 -4.24 -1.22 -5.63
CA TYR A 198 -5.23 -0.40 -6.32
C TYR A 198 -6.07 0.43 -5.35
N VAL A 199 -6.50 -0.14 -4.21
CA VAL A 199 -7.23 0.62 -3.19
C VAL A 199 -6.38 1.78 -2.66
N ALA A 200 -5.12 1.52 -2.37
CA ALA A 200 -4.20 2.56 -1.91
C ALA A 200 -3.98 3.65 -2.97
N ALA A 201 -3.89 3.26 -4.23
CA ALA A 201 -3.75 4.19 -5.35
C ALA A 201 -4.97 5.12 -5.49
N GLU A 202 -6.17 4.56 -5.45
CA GLU A 202 -7.42 5.33 -5.56
C GLU A 202 -7.64 6.23 -4.34
N ILE A 203 -7.40 5.74 -3.12
CA ILE A 203 -7.48 6.57 -1.90
C ILE A 203 -6.46 7.70 -1.94
N ALA A 204 -5.21 7.42 -2.35
CA ALA A 204 -4.19 8.45 -2.45
C ALA A 204 -4.54 9.53 -3.47
N GLY A 205 -5.06 9.12 -4.64
CA GLY A 205 -5.55 10.04 -5.67
C GLY A 205 -6.70 10.89 -5.19
N ALA A 206 -7.74 10.27 -4.61
CA ALA A 206 -8.94 10.96 -4.12
C ALA A 206 -8.64 11.92 -2.95
N LEU A 207 -7.64 11.63 -2.12
CA LEU A 207 -7.15 12.52 -1.06
C LEU A 207 -6.17 13.59 -1.57
N HIS A 208 -5.78 13.58 -2.85
CA HIS A 208 -4.69 14.39 -3.39
C HIS A 208 -3.44 14.30 -2.51
N ALA A 209 -3.09 13.07 -2.15
CA ALA A 209 -1.99 12.80 -1.24
C ALA A 209 -0.65 13.33 -1.81
N GLU A 210 0.19 13.85 -0.93
CA GLU A 210 1.56 14.28 -1.29
C GLU A 210 2.38 13.11 -1.80
N LYS A 211 2.24 11.95 -1.14
CA LYS A 211 2.91 10.71 -1.55
C LYS A 211 2.03 9.49 -1.30
N LEU A 212 2.19 8.50 -2.18
CA LEU A 212 1.80 7.12 -1.93
C LEU A 212 3.08 6.29 -1.80
N LEU A 213 3.22 5.55 -0.71
CA LEU A 213 4.30 4.58 -0.49
C LEU A 213 3.74 3.16 -0.65
N LEU A 214 4.24 2.42 -1.64
CA LEU A 214 3.92 1.00 -1.82
C LEU A 214 5.04 0.15 -1.20
N LEU A 215 4.80 -0.40 0.00
CA LEU A 215 5.72 -1.37 0.61
C LEU A 215 5.57 -2.71 -0.10
N THR A 216 6.68 -3.21 -0.63
CA THR A 216 6.73 -4.44 -1.44
C THR A 216 7.88 -5.35 -1.00
N ASP A 217 8.00 -6.51 -1.62
CA ASP A 217 9.10 -7.46 -1.37
C ASP A 217 10.25 -7.30 -2.38
N ILE A 218 10.38 -6.13 -2.98
CA ILE A 218 11.42 -5.79 -3.95
C ILE A 218 11.98 -4.40 -3.65
N GLU A 219 13.25 -4.20 -3.98
CA GLU A 219 13.99 -2.95 -3.74
C GLU A 219 13.45 -1.77 -4.57
N GLY A 220 12.90 -2.06 -5.76
CA GLY A 220 12.36 -1.10 -6.72
C GLY A 220 12.38 -1.65 -8.14
N VAL A 221 12.49 -0.79 -9.14
CA VAL A 221 12.51 -1.14 -10.56
C VAL A 221 13.96 -1.18 -11.06
N TYR A 222 14.27 -2.20 -11.86
CA TYR A 222 15.56 -2.37 -12.53
C TYR A 222 15.33 -2.46 -14.04
N LYS A 223 16.27 -1.96 -14.86
CA LYS A 223 16.25 -2.22 -16.31
C LYS A 223 16.55 -3.69 -16.60
N ASP A 224 17.48 -4.28 -15.86
CA ASP A 224 17.78 -5.70 -15.83
C ASP A 224 17.85 -6.14 -14.35
N PHE A 225 16.98 -7.06 -13.95
CA PHE A 225 16.88 -7.54 -12.57
C PHE A 225 18.18 -8.23 -12.07
N ASN A 226 18.98 -8.76 -12.99
CA ASN A 226 20.26 -9.40 -12.68
C ASN A 226 21.43 -8.41 -12.55
N ASP A 227 21.24 -7.16 -12.98
CA ASP A 227 22.22 -6.08 -12.88
C ASP A 227 21.78 -5.06 -11.84
N LYS A 228 22.43 -5.06 -10.68
CA LYS A 228 22.10 -4.12 -9.58
C LYS A 228 22.43 -2.66 -9.91
N ASP A 229 23.36 -2.42 -10.82
CA ASP A 229 23.71 -1.08 -11.27
C ASP A 229 22.67 -0.49 -12.23
N SER A 230 21.74 -1.32 -12.71
CA SER A 230 20.60 -0.91 -13.55
C SER A 230 19.39 -0.39 -12.76
N PHE A 231 19.52 -0.16 -11.44
CA PHE A 231 18.47 0.35 -10.58
C PHE A 231 17.93 1.70 -11.07
N ILE A 232 16.62 1.84 -11.10
CA ILE A 232 15.94 3.05 -11.53
C ILE A 232 15.36 3.76 -10.32
N SER A 233 15.98 4.84 -9.91
CA SER A 233 15.52 5.64 -8.75
C SER A 233 14.32 6.53 -9.08
N SER A 234 14.12 6.86 -10.37
CA SER A 234 13.02 7.73 -10.80
C SER A 234 12.52 7.34 -12.18
N LEU A 235 11.19 7.30 -12.35
CA LEU A 235 10.48 7.06 -13.60
C LEU A 235 9.41 8.11 -13.80
N THR A 236 9.28 8.63 -15.01
CA THR A 236 8.07 9.34 -15.42
C THR A 236 6.96 8.37 -15.80
N VAL A 237 5.71 8.87 -15.81
CA VAL A 237 4.55 8.10 -16.33
C VAL A 237 4.79 7.59 -17.76
N ALA A 238 5.44 8.41 -18.61
CA ALA A 238 5.74 8.05 -20.00
C ALA A 238 6.75 6.90 -20.07
N GLU A 239 7.88 7.02 -19.35
CA GLU A 239 8.91 5.98 -19.29
C GLU A 239 8.37 4.66 -18.70
N ALA A 240 7.54 4.74 -17.67
CA ALA A 240 6.93 3.55 -17.09
C ALA A 240 6.05 2.79 -18.10
N LYS A 241 5.24 3.52 -18.89
CA LYS A 241 4.42 2.92 -19.97
C LYS A 241 5.28 2.32 -21.07
N GLU A 242 6.38 2.97 -21.44
CA GLU A 242 7.33 2.46 -22.43
C GLU A 242 8.02 1.19 -21.92
N TYR A 243 8.48 1.17 -20.68
CA TYR A 243 9.15 0.00 -20.09
C TYR A 243 8.23 -1.21 -19.92
N ILE A 244 6.93 -0.99 -19.71
CA ILE A 244 5.94 -2.09 -19.76
C ILE A 244 5.84 -2.63 -21.19
N LYS A 245 5.73 -1.74 -22.19
CA LYS A 245 5.62 -2.13 -23.61
C LYS A 245 6.85 -2.88 -24.10
N ASP A 246 8.04 -2.47 -23.68
CA ASP A 246 9.32 -3.05 -24.07
C ASP A 246 9.67 -4.33 -23.28
N GLY A 247 8.80 -4.72 -22.32
CA GLY A 247 8.98 -5.92 -21.50
C GLY A 247 10.06 -5.80 -20.41
N ILE A 248 10.62 -4.60 -20.19
CA ILE A 248 11.55 -4.31 -19.07
C ILE A 248 10.80 -4.48 -17.75
N ILE A 249 9.61 -3.87 -17.64
CA ILE A 249 8.68 -4.11 -16.54
C ILE A 249 7.77 -5.25 -16.94
N SER A 250 7.86 -6.38 -16.21
CA SER A 250 7.15 -7.61 -16.54
C SER A 250 6.59 -8.32 -15.30
N GLY A 251 5.76 -9.33 -15.52
CA GLY A 251 5.23 -10.20 -14.47
C GLY A 251 4.51 -9.46 -13.36
N GLY A 252 4.80 -9.83 -12.11
CA GLY A 252 4.15 -9.26 -10.93
C GLY A 252 4.46 -7.77 -10.66
N MET A 253 5.41 -7.16 -11.41
CA MET A 253 5.68 -5.72 -11.32
C MET A 253 4.66 -4.88 -12.09
N ILE A 254 4.08 -5.40 -13.17
CA ILE A 254 3.10 -4.68 -14.00
C ILE A 254 1.95 -4.12 -13.15
N PRO A 255 1.21 -4.92 -12.36
CA PRO A 255 0.09 -4.40 -11.58
C PRO A 255 0.52 -3.33 -10.53
N LYS A 256 1.76 -3.40 -10.04
CA LYS A 256 2.29 -2.38 -9.11
C LYS A 256 2.53 -1.05 -9.81
N ILE A 257 3.16 -1.09 -10.98
CA ILE A 257 3.38 0.11 -11.79
C ILE A 257 2.05 0.68 -12.28
N GLU A 258 1.10 -0.16 -12.71
CA GLU A 258 -0.24 0.28 -13.08
C GLU A 258 -0.94 1.00 -11.92
N ALA A 259 -0.84 0.49 -10.69
CA ALA A 259 -1.35 1.18 -9.50
C ALA A 259 -0.67 2.53 -9.28
N CYS A 260 0.67 2.62 -9.49
CA CYS A 260 1.38 3.90 -9.42
C CYS A 260 0.87 4.91 -10.46
N LEU A 261 0.74 4.47 -11.72
CA LEU A 261 0.24 5.30 -12.81
C LEU A 261 -1.17 5.80 -12.53
N LYS A 262 -2.05 4.90 -12.09
CA LYS A 262 -3.43 5.23 -11.72
C LYS A 262 -3.47 6.25 -10.59
N SER A 263 -2.66 6.09 -9.54
CA SER A 263 -2.60 7.01 -8.42
C SER A 263 -2.22 8.44 -8.85
N ILE A 264 -1.23 8.57 -9.73
CA ILE A 264 -0.80 9.86 -10.28
C ILE A 264 -1.88 10.48 -11.17
N GLU A 265 -2.52 9.68 -12.03
CA GLU A 265 -3.62 10.12 -12.88
C GLU A 265 -4.81 10.63 -12.04
N CYS A 266 -5.07 10.01 -10.87
CA CYS A 266 -6.12 10.42 -9.94
C CYS A 266 -5.75 11.60 -9.04
N GLY A 267 -4.50 12.10 -9.05
CA GLY A 267 -4.13 13.33 -8.36
C GLY A 267 -3.06 13.24 -7.28
N THR A 268 -2.45 12.06 -7.06
CA THR A 268 -1.29 11.93 -6.17
C THR A 268 -0.08 12.63 -6.78
N ASN A 269 0.71 13.35 -5.96
CA ASN A 269 1.88 14.07 -6.48
C ASN A 269 3.03 13.13 -6.87
N LYS A 270 3.35 12.15 -6.00
CA LYS A 270 4.44 11.20 -6.22
C LYS A 270 4.06 9.83 -5.66
N VAL A 271 4.50 8.77 -6.32
CA VAL A 271 4.36 7.40 -5.83
C VAL A 271 5.73 6.77 -5.68
N HIS A 272 5.97 6.06 -4.58
CA HIS A 272 7.24 5.39 -4.32
C HIS A 272 7.00 3.90 -4.10
N ILE A 273 7.79 3.08 -4.78
CA ILE A 273 7.88 1.64 -4.56
C ILE A 273 9.11 1.40 -3.70
N ILE A 274 8.92 0.88 -2.49
CA ILE A 274 10.01 0.68 -1.51
C ILE A 274 10.02 -0.74 -0.96
N ASP A 275 11.20 -1.21 -0.58
CA ASP A 275 11.37 -2.53 0.01
C ASP A 275 10.89 -2.56 1.46
N GLY A 276 9.75 -3.20 1.71
CA GLY A 276 9.21 -3.39 3.05
C GLY A 276 10.00 -4.39 3.92
N ARG A 277 10.98 -5.10 3.35
CA ARG A 277 11.90 -5.99 4.10
C ARG A 277 13.05 -5.20 4.75
N GLN A 278 13.31 -3.98 4.27
CA GLN A 278 14.30 -3.09 4.85
C GLN A 278 13.72 -2.46 6.14
N PRO A 279 14.35 -2.63 7.31
CA PRO A 279 13.91 -1.95 8.53
C PRO A 279 13.92 -0.43 8.35
N HIS A 280 12.86 0.21 8.82
CA HIS A 280 12.68 1.67 8.75
C HIS A 280 12.68 2.24 7.31
N SER A 281 12.21 1.45 6.34
CA SER A 281 12.18 1.84 4.93
C SER A 281 11.37 3.11 4.68
N ILE A 282 10.29 3.34 5.42
CA ILE A 282 9.46 4.54 5.31
C ILE A 282 10.26 5.79 5.73
N ILE A 283 10.99 5.71 6.84
CA ILE A 283 11.81 6.82 7.32
C ILE A 283 12.97 7.10 6.37
N LEU A 284 13.64 6.04 5.91
CA LEU A 284 14.74 6.16 4.95
C LEU A 284 14.31 6.86 3.66
N GLU A 285 13.12 6.52 3.16
CA GLU A 285 12.58 7.11 1.93
C GLU A 285 12.09 8.55 2.10
N LEU A 286 11.46 8.86 3.24
CA LEU A 286 10.81 10.16 3.42
C LEU A 286 11.69 11.21 4.09
N LEU A 287 12.54 10.80 5.04
CA LEU A 287 13.22 11.71 5.95
C LEU A 287 14.76 11.71 5.77
N THR A 288 15.25 11.16 4.66
CA THR A 288 16.68 11.22 4.30
C THR A 288 16.87 11.62 2.83
N ASN A 289 18.08 12.06 2.51
CA ASN A 289 18.48 12.42 1.13
C ASN A 289 18.84 11.19 0.27
N SER A 290 18.80 9.99 0.86
CA SER A 290 19.31 8.76 0.22
C SER A 290 18.20 7.87 -0.28
N GLY A 291 17.00 8.36 -0.58
CA GLY A 291 15.85 7.55 -1.01
C GLY A 291 16.20 6.12 -1.43
N ILE A 292 15.46 5.13 -0.98
CA ILE A 292 15.83 3.70 -1.15
C ILE A 292 15.02 2.98 -2.22
N GLY A 293 14.01 3.64 -2.76
CA GLY A 293 13.05 3.05 -3.70
C GLY A 293 13.06 3.67 -5.09
N THR A 294 12.10 3.25 -5.90
CA THR A 294 11.80 3.87 -7.19
C THR A 294 10.63 4.83 -7.04
N GLN A 295 10.83 6.11 -7.36
CA GLN A 295 9.72 7.06 -7.44
C GLN A 295 9.13 7.10 -8.85
N VAL A 296 7.81 7.24 -8.94
CA VAL A 296 7.07 7.49 -10.18
C VAL A 296 6.48 8.90 -10.12
N LEU A 297 6.73 9.68 -11.16
CA LEU A 297 6.39 11.09 -11.28
C LEU A 297 5.50 11.33 -12.51
N LYS A 298 4.83 12.50 -12.54
CA LYS A 298 4.10 12.97 -13.73
C LYS A 298 5.01 13.09 -14.93
#